data_3825e5030f3e7590778f42084cac9983
#
_entry.id   3825e5030f3e7590778f42084cac9983
#
_cell.length_a   1.000
_cell.length_b   1.000
_cell.length_c   1.000
_cell.angle_alpha   90.00
_cell.angle_beta   90.00
_cell.angle_gamma   90.00
#
_symmetry.space_group_name_H-M   'P 1'
#
loop_
_entity.id
_entity.type
_entity.pdbx_description
1 polymer ?
#
loop_
_entity_poly.entity_id
_entity_poly.type
_entity_poly.pdbx_seq_one_letter_code
_entity_poly.pdbx_strand_id
1 'polypeptide(L)'
;MDAWREIKDILDRKNVAYKVYVLRKPGEATMVAGKLTAGMKMALNETAVMDQSKEVVRENEEDINILVIGGDGTLNEVLNGIQDFDHTTLSCIQTGSGNDFARNMHLEKDVECAITHLLENPEEIALDYGEVTTNHQGSGAMRFLISSGVGYDANICEEVSRSRLKTVLNKIHLGKLVYVMIGVKQIFAKKTVRAKLYLDDAPVMKLPKLFFVVGMNHMYEGGGIPFCPNADPTDGRLDVCLVKGMSRLKLLLAVVLVYFKKHLLFKNITNHRCKKMRLVTETPQWIHMDGETPYQVSEIIWESRGKLRFVR
;
A
#
# COMPACT_ATOMS: atom_id res chain seq x y z
N MET A 1 -21.47 4.28 3.76
CA MET A 1 -22.26 5.51 4.05
C MET A 1 -22.43 5.75 5.55
N ASP A 2 -22.46 4.69 6.35
CA ASP A 2 -22.68 4.85 7.81
C ASP A 2 -21.46 5.50 8.50
N ALA A 3 -20.25 5.06 8.23
CA ALA A 3 -19.03 5.64 8.82
C ALA A 3 -18.89 7.17 8.57
N TRP A 4 -19.21 7.65 7.36
CA TRP A 4 -19.12 9.08 7.07
C TRP A 4 -20.13 9.89 7.88
N ARG A 5 -21.36 9.41 8.09
CA ARG A 5 -22.37 10.11 8.91
C ARG A 5 -21.88 10.28 10.34
N GLU A 6 -21.37 9.20 10.91
CA GLU A 6 -20.83 9.18 12.27
C GLU A 6 -19.65 10.15 12.43
N ILE A 7 -18.69 10.13 11.49
CA ILE A 7 -17.56 11.07 11.47
C ILE A 7 -18.04 12.50 11.37
N LYS A 8 -18.97 12.77 10.43
CA LYS A 8 -19.55 14.10 10.22
C LYS A 8 -20.18 14.65 11.49
N ASP A 9 -21.00 13.85 12.17
CA ASP A 9 -21.69 14.27 13.40
C ASP A 9 -20.70 14.62 14.52
N ILE A 10 -19.56 13.94 14.58
CA ILE A 10 -18.49 14.25 15.55
C ILE A 10 -17.75 15.54 15.19
N LEU A 11 -17.36 15.70 13.91
CA LEU A 11 -16.68 16.90 13.43
C LEU A 11 -17.54 18.14 13.64
N ASP A 12 -18.84 18.05 13.31
CA ASP A 12 -19.79 19.15 13.49
C ASP A 12 -19.99 19.50 14.96
N ARG A 13 -20.14 18.51 15.85
CA ARG A 13 -20.26 18.73 17.31
C ARG A 13 -19.01 19.39 17.91
N LYS A 14 -17.83 19.09 17.35
CA LYS A 14 -16.54 19.66 17.82
C LYS A 14 -16.15 20.94 17.09
N ASN A 15 -17.03 21.47 16.21
CA ASN A 15 -16.78 22.68 15.40
C ASN A 15 -15.48 22.61 14.58
N VAL A 16 -15.12 21.44 14.07
CA VAL A 16 -13.95 21.26 13.19
C VAL A 16 -14.30 21.74 11.79
N ALA A 17 -13.51 22.65 11.22
CA ALA A 17 -13.68 23.08 9.83
C ALA A 17 -13.10 22.00 8.89
N TYR A 18 -13.87 21.55 7.91
CA TYR A 18 -13.44 20.54 6.95
C TYR A 18 -14.06 20.75 5.58
N LYS A 19 -13.45 20.14 4.56
CA LYS A 19 -13.97 20.04 3.20
C LYS A 19 -14.02 18.57 2.77
N VAL A 20 -15.14 18.16 2.16
CA VAL A 20 -15.37 16.75 1.79
C VAL A 20 -15.20 16.55 0.29
N TYR A 21 -14.48 15.52 -0.09
CA TYR A 21 -14.32 15.06 -1.47
C TYR A 21 -14.83 13.62 -1.58
N VAL A 22 -15.94 13.44 -2.29
CA VAL A 22 -16.55 12.11 -2.50
C VAL A 22 -15.97 11.49 -3.77
N LEU A 23 -15.25 10.40 -3.62
CA LEU A 23 -14.61 9.68 -4.72
C LEU A 23 -15.58 8.66 -5.32
N ARG A 24 -15.67 8.62 -6.64
CA ARG A 24 -16.59 7.74 -7.38
C ARG A 24 -15.89 6.73 -8.27
N LYS A 25 -14.64 7.00 -8.64
CA LYS A 25 -13.85 6.19 -9.58
C LYS A 25 -12.41 6.05 -9.11
N PRO A 26 -11.75 4.93 -9.45
CA PRO A 26 -10.31 4.80 -9.25
C PRO A 26 -9.53 5.95 -9.91
N GLY A 27 -8.47 6.42 -9.25
CA GLY A 27 -7.62 7.53 -9.68
C GLY A 27 -8.11 8.92 -9.27
N GLU A 28 -9.35 9.07 -8.79
CA GLU A 28 -9.86 10.38 -8.34
C GLU A 28 -9.13 10.86 -7.08
N ALA A 29 -8.76 9.95 -6.16
CA ALA A 29 -8.03 10.33 -4.96
C ALA A 29 -6.65 10.91 -5.28
N THR A 30 -5.94 10.32 -6.25
CA THR A 30 -4.66 10.85 -6.74
C THR A 30 -4.80 12.27 -7.29
N MET A 31 -5.85 12.51 -8.10
CA MET A 31 -6.09 13.81 -8.68
C MET A 31 -6.45 14.86 -7.61
N VAL A 32 -7.31 14.51 -6.64
CA VAL A 32 -7.72 15.40 -5.56
C VAL A 32 -6.52 15.74 -4.67
N ALA A 33 -5.78 14.73 -4.21
CA ALA A 33 -4.58 14.93 -3.39
C ALA A 33 -3.55 15.81 -4.11
N GLY A 34 -3.32 15.54 -5.42
CA GLY A 34 -2.40 16.36 -6.22
C GLY A 34 -2.80 17.82 -6.30
N LYS A 35 -4.08 18.10 -6.51
CA LYS A 35 -4.58 19.49 -6.54
C LYS A 35 -4.49 20.17 -5.18
N LEU A 36 -4.80 19.46 -4.10
CA LEU A 36 -4.74 20.01 -2.75
C LEU A 36 -3.29 20.36 -2.35
N THR A 37 -2.35 19.49 -2.68
CA THR A 37 -0.96 19.62 -2.23
C THR A 37 -0.06 20.38 -3.19
N ALA A 38 -0.50 20.67 -4.43
CA ALA A 38 0.24 21.47 -5.39
C ALA A 38 0.19 22.98 -5.14
N GLY A 39 -0.44 23.49 -4.07
CA GLY A 39 -0.59 24.90 -3.82
C GLY A 39 -1.48 25.66 -4.85
N MET A 40 -2.12 24.92 -5.77
CA MET A 40 -2.99 25.51 -6.78
C MET A 40 -4.31 25.99 -6.18
N LYS A 41 -4.71 27.25 -6.44
CA LYS A 41 -6.08 27.71 -6.21
C LYS A 41 -7.00 26.85 -7.05
N MET A 42 -7.76 25.95 -6.42
CA MET A 42 -8.81 25.23 -7.13
C MET A 42 -9.97 26.15 -7.46
N ALA A 43 -10.06 26.57 -8.73
CA ALA A 43 -11.35 26.94 -9.29
C ALA A 43 -12.17 25.64 -9.41
N LEU A 44 -13.00 25.34 -8.41
CA LEU A 44 -13.92 24.21 -8.42
C LEU A 44 -15.06 24.53 -9.37
N ASN A 45 -15.03 23.97 -10.58
CA ASN A 45 -16.23 23.84 -11.38
C ASN A 45 -17.19 22.85 -10.69
N GLU A 46 -18.35 23.35 -10.43
CA GLU A 46 -19.51 22.83 -9.71
C GLU A 46 -19.99 21.46 -10.16
N THR A 47 -19.53 20.38 -9.56
CA THR A 47 -20.26 19.10 -9.60
C THR A 47 -19.97 18.18 -8.42
N ALA A 48 -19.35 18.65 -7.36
CA ALA A 48 -19.36 17.97 -6.06
C ALA A 48 -20.53 18.57 -5.25
N VAL A 49 -21.31 17.74 -4.61
CA VAL A 49 -22.46 18.15 -3.80
C VAL A 49 -22.01 19.27 -2.87
N MET A 50 -22.53 20.49 -3.16
CA MET A 50 -22.14 21.71 -2.52
C MET A 50 -22.92 21.91 -1.24
N ASP A 51 -22.21 22.18 -0.16
CA ASP A 51 -22.66 23.22 0.75
C ASP A 51 -21.81 24.47 0.48
N GLN A 52 -22.49 25.56 0.18
CA GLN A 52 -21.88 26.84 -0.22
C GLN A 52 -21.34 27.54 1.00
N SER A 53 -20.08 27.46 1.35
CA SER A 53 -19.45 28.55 2.08
C SER A 53 -17.91 28.39 2.15
N LYS A 54 -17.25 29.37 1.55
CA LYS A 54 -15.86 29.81 1.64
C LYS A 54 -14.86 29.09 0.76
N GLU A 55 -14.46 29.76 -0.33
CA GLU A 55 -13.17 29.60 -0.96
C GLU A 55 -12.06 29.71 0.08
N VAL A 56 -11.29 28.64 0.26
CA VAL A 56 -10.05 28.73 1.01
C VAL A 56 -8.98 29.17 0.02
N VAL A 57 -8.71 30.48 0.00
CA VAL A 57 -7.54 31.06 -0.66
C VAL A 57 -6.35 30.84 0.26
N ARG A 58 -5.36 30.02 -0.17
CA ARG A 58 -4.07 29.97 0.52
C ARG A 58 -3.32 31.27 0.25
N GLU A 59 -3.14 32.09 1.25
CA GLU A 59 -2.22 33.24 1.23
C GLU A 59 -0.89 32.92 1.92
N ASN A 60 -0.77 31.80 2.65
CA ASN A 60 0.42 31.38 3.38
C ASN A 60 0.67 29.87 3.22
N GLU A 61 1.89 29.40 3.51
CA GLU A 61 2.34 28.00 3.59
C GLU A 61 1.62 27.29 4.78
N GLU A 62 0.34 27.04 4.66
CA GLU A 62 -0.43 26.32 5.69
C GLU A 62 -0.31 24.81 5.47
N ASP A 63 -0.08 24.08 6.55
CA ASP A 63 -0.08 22.62 6.57
C ASP A 63 -1.44 22.04 6.13
N ILE A 64 -1.41 21.03 5.27
CA ILE A 64 -2.59 20.35 4.76
C ILE A 64 -2.80 19.07 5.54
N ASN A 65 -3.93 18.97 6.23
CA ASN A 65 -4.35 17.75 6.88
C ASN A 65 -5.36 17.00 6.01
N ILE A 66 -5.03 15.79 5.57
CA ILE A 66 -5.89 14.94 4.75
C ILE A 66 -6.33 13.74 5.57
N LEU A 67 -7.62 13.65 5.89
CA LEU A 67 -8.22 12.45 6.46
C LEU A 67 -8.78 11.57 5.35
N VAL A 68 -8.19 10.38 5.20
CA VAL A 68 -8.62 9.38 4.23
C VAL A 68 -9.63 8.43 4.87
N ILE A 69 -10.88 8.44 4.39
CA ILE A 69 -11.91 7.47 4.78
C ILE A 69 -12.04 6.46 3.65
N GLY A 70 -11.40 5.29 3.80
CA GLY A 70 -11.32 4.32 2.71
C GLY A 70 -10.52 3.07 3.06
N GLY A 71 -10.10 2.31 2.06
CA GLY A 71 -9.20 1.17 2.18
C GLY A 71 -7.77 1.50 1.77
N ASP A 72 -6.90 0.47 1.79
CA ASP A 72 -5.49 0.57 1.43
C ASP A 72 -5.28 1.17 0.02
N GLY A 73 -6.13 0.80 -0.97
CA GLY A 73 -6.07 1.37 -2.32
C GLY A 73 -6.35 2.87 -2.38
N THR A 74 -7.33 3.37 -1.62
CA THR A 74 -7.60 4.82 -1.55
C THR A 74 -6.43 5.56 -0.91
N LEU A 75 -5.85 4.99 0.14
CA LEU A 75 -4.68 5.55 0.81
C LEU A 75 -3.47 5.59 -0.14
N ASN A 76 -3.24 4.53 -0.93
CA ASN A 76 -2.19 4.49 -1.95
C ASN A 76 -2.43 5.54 -3.06
N GLU A 77 -3.67 5.71 -3.53
CA GLU A 77 -4.00 6.76 -4.50
C GLU A 77 -3.69 8.16 -3.95
N VAL A 78 -4.04 8.45 -2.69
CA VAL A 78 -3.71 9.72 -2.04
C VAL A 78 -2.21 9.92 -1.95
N LEU A 79 -1.45 8.92 -1.49
CA LEU A 79 0.02 8.96 -1.43
C LEU A 79 0.64 9.31 -2.79
N ASN A 80 0.14 8.69 -3.87
CA ASN A 80 0.63 8.95 -5.22
C ASN A 80 0.23 10.32 -5.77
N GLY A 81 -0.78 10.96 -5.19
CA GLY A 81 -1.20 12.31 -5.53
C GLY A 81 -0.40 13.41 -4.85
N ILE A 82 0.17 13.17 -3.67
CA ILE A 82 0.87 14.20 -2.89
C ILE A 82 2.05 14.78 -3.67
N GLN A 83 2.07 16.11 -3.79
CA GLN A 83 3.14 16.88 -4.43
C GLN A 83 4.09 17.52 -3.40
N ASP A 84 3.57 17.88 -2.24
CA ASP A 84 4.30 18.51 -1.14
C ASP A 84 4.15 17.65 0.13
N PHE A 85 5.19 16.87 0.43
CA PHE A 85 5.24 16.00 1.61
C PHE A 85 5.58 16.75 2.89
N ASP A 86 6.30 17.87 2.79
CA ASP A 86 6.76 18.63 3.95
C ASP A 86 5.59 19.34 4.64
N HIS A 87 4.60 19.78 3.87
CA HIS A 87 3.42 20.48 4.37
C HIS A 87 2.13 19.60 4.34
N THR A 88 2.25 18.29 4.11
CA THR A 88 1.09 17.41 4.06
C THR A 88 1.13 16.38 5.19
N THR A 89 0.08 16.34 5.98
CA THR A 89 -0.14 15.33 7.02
C THR A 89 -1.31 14.44 6.61
N LEU A 90 -1.11 13.12 6.67
CA LEU A 90 -2.16 12.13 6.45
C LEU A 90 -2.67 11.56 7.77
N SER A 91 -3.94 11.25 7.79
CA SER A 91 -4.56 10.33 8.74
C SER A 91 -5.57 9.46 8.00
N CYS A 92 -5.96 8.31 8.57
CA CYS A 92 -6.94 7.46 7.91
C CYS A 92 -7.88 6.77 8.89
N ILE A 93 -9.13 6.61 8.44
CA ILE A 93 -10.13 5.71 9.03
C ILE A 93 -10.41 4.65 7.99
N GLN A 94 -9.96 3.42 8.25
CA GLN A 94 -10.03 2.35 7.28
C GLN A 94 -11.37 1.63 7.30
N THR A 95 -12.07 1.67 6.16
CA THR A 95 -13.36 1.01 5.93
C THR A 95 -13.28 -0.12 4.90
N GLY A 96 -12.08 -0.46 4.44
CA GLY A 96 -11.80 -1.51 3.47
C GLY A 96 -11.87 -2.93 4.05
N SER A 97 -11.68 -3.94 3.19
CA SER A 97 -11.71 -5.36 3.58
C SER A 97 -10.34 -5.92 3.99
N GLY A 98 -9.25 -5.39 3.46
CA GLY A 98 -7.86 -5.81 3.77
C GLY A 98 -7.36 -5.17 5.05
N ASN A 99 -7.30 -3.86 5.01
CA ASN A 99 -6.89 -2.98 6.09
C ASN A 99 -5.51 -3.37 6.65
N ASP A 100 -4.57 -3.68 5.76
CA ASP A 100 -3.23 -4.09 6.17
C ASP A 100 -2.46 -2.92 6.78
N PHE A 101 -2.65 -1.70 6.26
CA PHE A 101 -2.08 -0.50 6.84
C PHE A 101 -2.59 -0.27 8.27
N ALA A 102 -3.91 -0.30 8.51
CA ALA A 102 -4.46 -0.12 9.86
C ALA A 102 -3.97 -1.19 10.84
N ARG A 103 -3.83 -2.45 10.37
CA ARG A 103 -3.27 -3.54 11.17
C ARG A 103 -1.83 -3.27 11.56
N ASN A 104 -1.01 -2.81 10.61
CA ASN A 104 0.39 -2.47 10.85
C ASN A 104 0.55 -1.29 11.82
N MET A 105 -0.31 -0.29 11.69
CA MET A 105 -0.29 0.93 12.50
C MET A 105 -1.08 0.82 13.79
N HIS A 106 -1.71 -0.34 14.06
CA HIS A 106 -2.56 -0.56 15.23
C HIS A 106 -3.68 0.47 15.39
N LEU A 107 -4.27 0.91 14.25
CA LEU A 107 -5.32 1.90 14.26
C LEU A 107 -6.61 1.36 14.88
N GLU A 108 -7.37 2.25 15.51
CA GLU A 108 -8.68 1.93 16.06
C GLU A 108 -9.63 1.46 14.97
N LYS A 109 -10.43 0.43 15.29
CA LYS A 109 -11.41 -0.14 14.36
C LYS A 109 -12.77 0.54 14.45
N ASP A 110 -13.10 0.99 15.64
CA ASP A 110 -14.31 1.74 15.90
C ASP A 110 -14.15 3.16 15.38
N VAL A 111 -15.12 3.62 14.60
CA VAL A 111 -15.03 4.90 13.90
C VAL A 111 -15.09 6.07 14.87
N GLU A 112 -15.95 6.00 15.89
CA GLU A 112 -16.09 7.05 16.89
C GLU A 112 -14.82 7.17 17.74
N CYS A 113 -14.26 6.04 18.17
CA CYS A 113 -12.98 6.00 18.87
C CYS A 113 -11.86 6.56 18.01
N ALA A 114 -11.76 6.16 16.73
CA ALA A 114 -10.72 6.60 15.82
C ALA A 114 -10.72 8.12 15.62
N ILE A 115 -11.88 8.69 15.28
CA ILE A 115 -11.98 10.14 15.04
C ILE A 115 -11.80 10.95 16.33
N THR A 116 -12.28 10.44 17.46
CA THR A 116 -12.09 11.10 18.76
C THR A 116 -10.61 11.11 19.13
N HIS A 117 -9.92 9.99 18.94
CA HIS A 117 -8.48 9.89 19.20
C HIS A 117 -7.68 10.88 18.34
N LEU A 118 -7.94 10.92 17.04
CA LEU A 118 -7.31 11.86 16.11
C LEU A 118 -7.50 13.34 16.51
N LEU A 119 -8.62 13.69 17.12
CA LEU A 119 -8.92 15.07 17.50
C LEU A 119 -8.41 15.45 18.89
N GLU A 120 -8.36 14.51 19.83
CA GLU A 120 -8.04 14.78 21.25
C GLU A 120 -6.63 14.39 21.64
N ASN A 121 -6.09 13.33 21.03
CA ASN A 121 -4.78 12.76 21.40
C ASN A 121 -3.96 12.39 20.16
N PRO A 122 -3.75 13.29 19.18
CA PRO A 122 -3.05 12.95 17.95
C PRO A 122 -1.60 12.56 18.21
N GLU A 123 -1.19 11.42 17.68
CA GLU A 123 0.21 10.98 17.66
C GLU A 123 0.77 11.11 16.25
N GLU A 124 1.72 12.02 16.05
CA GLU A 124 2.38 12.20 14.74
C GLU A 124 3.57 11.25 14.61
N ILE A 125 3.65 10.56 13.48
CA ILE A 125 4.71 9.62 13.13
C ILE A 125 5.22 9.95 11.73
N ALA A 126 6.54 9.96 11.55
CA ALA A 126 7.17 10.10 10.23
C ALA A 126 7.34 8.70 9.60
N LEU A 127 6.41 8.31 8.73
CA LEU A 127 6.41 7.01 8.07
C LEU A 127 7.23 7.03 6.79
N ASP A 128 7.95 5.93 6.55
CA ASP A 128 8.62 5.70 5.28
C ASP A 128 7.60 5.38 4.18
N TYR A 129 7.83 5.90 2.99
CA TYR A 129 7.20 5.40 1.78
C TYR A 129 8.27 4.93 0.79
N GLY A 130 7.94 3.91 0.04
CA GLY A 130 8.78 3.41 -1.03
C GLY A 130 8.38 4.01 -2.38
N GLU A 131 9.36 4.11 -3.28
CA GLU A 131 9.16 4.53 -4.67
C GLU A 131 9.64 3.43 -5.60
N VAL A 132 8.88 3.19 -6.66
CA VAL A 132 9.17 2.21 -7.70
C VAL A 132 9.40 2.93 -9.02
N THR A 133 10.53 2.64 -9.66
CA THR A 133 10.78 2.99 -11.06
C THR A 133 10.99 1.72 -11.88
N THR A 134 10.53 1.72 -13.12
CA THR A 134 10.56 0.54 -13.98
C THR A 134 11.03 0.89 -15.38
N ASN A 135 11.36 -0.13 -16.19
CA ASN A 135 11.64 0.04 -17.62
C ASN A 135 10.38 0.10 -18.49
N HIS A 136 9.19 0.25 -17.91
CA HIS A 136 7.96 0.45 -18.69
C HIS A 136 7.92 1.85 -19.28
N GLN A 137 7.76 1.96 -20.61
CA GLN A 137 7.77 3.25 -21.29
C GLN A 137 6.55 4.09 -20.88
N GLY A 138 6.79 5.34 -20.51
CA GLY A 138 5.75 6.29 -20.13
C GLY A 138 5.25 6.16 -18.69
N SER A 139 5.75 5.21 -17.89
CA SER A 139 5.46 5.19 -16.46
C SER A 139 6.37 6.16 -15.71
N GLY A 140 5.76 7.06 -14.93
CA GLY A 140 6.47 7.79 -13.90
C GLY A 140 6.85 6.89 -12.72
N ALA A 141 7.57 7.46 -11.76
CA ALA A 141 7.77 6.80 -10.47
C ALA A 141 6.43 6.63 -9.74
N MET A 142 6.22 5.47 -9.13
CA MET A 142 5.03 5.16 -8.35
C MET A 142 5.41 4.87 -6.90
N ARG A 143 4.55 5.27 -5.98
CA ARG A 143 4.80 5.15 -4.55
C ARG A 143 3.97 4.03 -3.94
N PHE A 144 4.51 3.42 -2.89
CA PHE A 144 3.82 2.44 -2.07
C PHE A 144 4.05 2.71 -0.58
N LEU A 145 3.05 2.46 0.21
CA LEU A 145 3.11 2.65 1.66
C LEU A 145 3.41 1.34 2.39
N ILE A 146 2.81 0.24 1.95
CA ILE A 146 2.90 -1.06 2.61
C ILE A 146 3.99 -1.91 1.97
N SER A 147 3.85 -2.21 0.68
CA SER A 147 4.70 -3.17 -0.02
C SER A 147 4.65 -3.04 -1.53
N SER A 148 5.72 -3.50 -2.18
CA SER A 148 5.75 -3.70 -3.63
C SER A 148 6.60 -4.89 -3.99
N GLY A 149 6.10 -5.75 -4.87
CA GLY A 149 6.75 -7.01 -5.18
C GLY A 149 6.51 -7.55 -6.58
N VAL A 150 7.21 -8.64 -6.88
CA VAL A 150 7.22 -9.31 -8.18
C VAL A 150 7.15 -10.81 -7.99
N GLY A 151 6.37 -11.48 -8.81
CA GLY A 151 6.26 -12.93 -8.86
C GLY A 151 4.97 -13.45 -8.25
N TYR A 152 5.07 -14.35 -7.29
CA TYR A 152 3.91 -15.05 -6.73
C TYR A 152 2.82 -14.11 -6.19
N ASP A 153 3.18 -13.14 -5.39
CA ASP A 153 2.30 -12.14 -4.79
C ASP A 153 1.64 -11.25 -5.85
N ALA A 154 2.42 -10.68 -6.75
CA ALA A 154 1.91 -9.87 -7.85
C ALA A 154 0.99 -10.67 -8.80
N ASN A 155 1.30 -11.95 -9.04
CA ASN A 155 0.43 -12.83 -9.82
C ASN A 155 -0.92 -13.09 -9.11
N ILE A 156 -0.92 -13.18 -7.77
CA ILE A 156 -2.17 -13.29 -7.00
C ILE A 156 -2.98 -12.01 -7.14
N CYS A 157 -2.38 -10.85 -6.93
CA CYS A 157 -3.04 -9.55 -7.04
C CYS A 157 -3.66 -9.35 -8.42
N GLU A 158 -2.92 -9.66 -9.49
CA GLU A 158 -3.38 -9.57 -10.88
C GLU A 158 -4.55 -10.53 -11.14
N GLU A 159 -4.44 -11.78 -10.73
CA GLU A 159 -5.52 -12.76 -10.94
C GLU A 159 -6.77 -12.41 -10.12
N VAL A 160 -6.60 -11.91 -8.89
CA VAL A 160 -7.72 -11.44 -8.05
C VAL A 160 -8.39 -10.22 -8.68
N SER A 161 -7.64 -9.27 -9.23
CA SER A 161 -8.19 -8.06 -9.85
C SER A 161 -9.09 -8.39 -11.06
N ARG A 162 -8.73 -9.42 -11.83
CA ARG A 162 -9.52 -9.91 -12.97
C ARG A 162 -10.67 -10.85 -12.57
N SER A 163 -10.67 -11.34 -11.34
CA SER A 163 -11.61 -12.36 -10.90
C SER A 163 -12.99 -11.77 -10.56
N ARG A 164 -14.03 -12.21 -11.25
CA ARG A 164 -15.43 -11.93 -10.89
C ARG A 164 -15.82 -12.56 -9.54
N LEU A 165 -15.09 -13.58 -9.09
CA LEU A 165 -15.32 -14.24 -7.80
C LEU A 165 -15.12 -13.29 -6.63
N LYS A 166 -14.16 -12.35 -6.70
CA LYS A 166 -13.96 -11.32 -5.67
C LYS A 166 -15.25 -10.53 -5.43
N THR A 167 -15.92 -10.08 -6.48
CA THR A 167 -17.17 -9.32 -6.36
C THR A 167 -18.30 -10.12 -5.74
N VAL A 168 -18.39 -11.42 -6.08
CA VAL A 168 -19.43 -12.32 -5.54
C VAL A 168 -19.15 -12.66 -4.08
N LEU A 169 -17.91 -13.04 -3.74
CA LEU A 169 -17.54 -13.46 -2.39
C LEU A 169 -17.45 -12.28 -1.41
N ASN A 170 -17.16 -11.07 -1.87
CA ASN A 170 -17.25 -9.88 -1.02
C ASN A 170 -18.68 -9.62 -0.53
N LYS A 171 -19.70 -9.94 -1.33
CA LYS A 171 -21.12 -9.81 -0.90
C LYS A 171 -21.50 -10.72 0.27
N ILE A 172 -20.77 -11.81 0.47
CA ILE A 172 -20.98 -12.77 1.56
C ILE A 172 -19.85 -12.77 2.60
N HIS A 173 -19.06 -11.69 2.64
CA HIS A 173 -17.93 -11.49 3.56
C HIS A 173 -16.80 -12.55 3.46
N LEU A 174 -16.75 -13.32 2.37
CA LEU A 174 -15.75 -14.36 2.11
C LEU A 174 -14.67 -13.92 1.10
N GLY A 175 -14.52 -12.63 0.86
CA GLY A 175 -13.54 -12.09 -0.10
C GLY A 175 -12.09 -12.54 0.14
N LYS A 176 -11.69 -12.75 1.39
CA LYS A 176 -10.36 -13.28 1.74
C LYS A 176 -10.11 -14.70 1.22
N LEU A 177 -11.15 -15.50 1.06
CA LEU A 177 -11.03 -16.89 0.58
C LEU A 177 -10.55 -16.95 -0.88
N VAL A 178 -10.87 -15.93 -1.69
CA VAL A 178 -10.38 -15.82 -3.09
C VAL A 178 -8.86 -15.75 -3.13
N TYR A 179 -8.26 -14.95 -2.26
CA TYR A 179 -6.80 -14.82 -2.19
C TYR A 179 -6.13 -16.14 -1.81
N VAL A 180 -6.70 -16.87 -0.86
CA VAL A 180 -6.19 -18.18 -0.44
C VAL A 180 -6.30 -19.20 -1.58
N MET A 181 -7.45 -19.28 -2.26
CA MET A 181 -7.66 -20.19 -3.39
C MET A 181 -6.70 -19.89 -4.55
N ILE A 182 -6.57 -18.62 -4.93
CA ILE A 182 -5.67 -18.20 -5.99
C ILE A 182 -4.22 -18.41 -5.55
N GLY A 183 -3.87 -18.12 -4.30
CA GLY A 183 -2.55 -18.39 -3.75
C GLY A 183 -2.14 -19.85 -3.86
N VAL A 184 -3.02 -20.76 -3.45
CA VAL A 184 -2.79 -22.22 -3.60
C VAL A 184 -2.63 -22.59 -5.08
N LYS A 185 -3.52 -22.10 -5.97
CA LYS A 185 -3.42 -22.32 -7.42
C LYS A 185 -2.06 -21.85 -7.97
N GLN A 186 -1.60 -20.66 -7.59
CA GLN A 186 -0.31 -20.11 -8.02
C GLN A 186 0.89 -20.94 -7.52
N ILE A 187 0.80 -21.56 -6.32
CA ILE A 187 1.80 -22.51 -5.84
C ILE A 187 1.86 -23.75 -6.74
N PHE A 188 0.71 -24.27 -7.15
CA PHE A 188 0.67 -25.41 -8.07
C PHE A 188 1.17 -25.04 -9.48
N ALA A 189 0.87 -23.86 -9.97
CA ALA A 189 1.41 -23.33 -11.21
C ALA A 189 2.94 -23.15 -11.12
N LYS A 190 3.44 -22.73 -9.96
CA LYS A 190 4.86 -22.54 -9.61
C LYS A 190 5.68 -21.95 -10.76
N LYS A 191 5.30 -20.80 -11.21
CA LYS A 191 6.09 -20.03 -12.18
C LYS A 191 7.32 -19.46 -11.47
N THR A 192 8.51 -19.76 -11.97
CA THR A 192 9.76 -19.19 -11.48
C THR A 192 10.51 -18.55 -12.63
N VAL A 193 11.23 -17.48 -12.37
CA VAL A 193 12.01 -16.75 -13.36
C VAL A 193 13.49 -16.70 -12.94
N ARG A 194 14.39 -16.60 -13.90
CA ARG A 194 15.79 -16.25 -13.62
C ARG A 194 15.89 -14.76 -13.47
N ALA A 195 16.62 -14.33 -12.43
CA ALA A 195 16.77 -12.94 -12.11
C ALA A 195 18.15 -12.61 -11.52
N LYS A 196 18.46 -11.32 -11.50
CA LYS A 196 19.58 -10.74 -10.76
C LYS A 196 18.99 -9.73 -9.79
N LEU A 197 19.32 -9.86 -8.52
CA LEU A 197 18.91 -8.96 -7.46
C LEU A 197 20.12 -8.22 -6.92
N TYR A 198 19.99 -6.90 -6.80
CA TYR A 198 20.97 -5.99 -6.24
C TYR A 198 20.34 -5.31 -5.03
N LEU A 199 21.03 -5.29 -3.91
CA LEU A 199 20.61 -4.62 -2.67
C LEU A 199 21.72 -3.67 -2.26
N ASP A 200 21.45 -2.38 -2.29
CA ASP A 200 22.45 -1.33 -2.07
C ASP A 200 23.75 -1.64 -2.85
N ASP A 201 24.91 -1.53 -2.20
CA ASP A 201 26.23 -1.81 -2.76
C ASP A 201 26.67 -3.28 -2.58
N ALA A 202 25.77 -4.16 -2.12
CA ALA A 202 26.10 -5.57 -1.90
C ALA A 202 26.35 -6.32 -3.22
N PRO A 203 27.13 -7.42 -3.20
CA PRO A 203 27.36 -8.25 -4.38
C PRO A 203 26.06 -8.77 -4.98
N VAL A 204 25.99 -8.79 -6.33
CA VAL A 204 24.81 -9.25 -7.06
C VAL A 204 24.41 -10.67 -6.69
N MET A 205 23.15 -10.88 -6.35
CA MET A 205 22.55 -12.18 -6.13
C MET A 205 21.98 -12.74 -7.44
N LYS A 206 22.57 -13.84 -7.96
CA LYS A 206 22.02 -14.58 -9.10
C LYS A 206 20.94 -15.53 -8.61
N LEU A 207 19.74 -15.39 -9.14
CA LEU A 207 18.52 -16.12 -8.73
C LEU A 207 18.03 -16.99 -9.88
N PRO A 208 18.49 -18.25 -10.01
CA PRO A 208 18.09 -19.11 -11.14
C PRO A 208 16.63 -19.55 -11.08
N LYS A 209 15.99 -19.48 -9.92
CA LYS A 209 14.60 -19.91 -9.69
C LYS A 209 13.95 -18.99 -8.66
N LEU A 210 13.83 -17.69 -9.01
CA LEU A 210 13.07 -16.73 -8.20
C LEU A 210 11.59 -17.11 -8.24
N PHE A 211 10.96 -17.24 -7.09
CA PHE A 211 9.52 -17.47 -6.95
C PHE A 211 8.78 -16.16 -6.70
N PHE A 212 9.26 -15.37 -5.73
CA PHE A 212 8.88 -13.97 -5.58
C PHE A 212 9.91 -13.19 -4.76
N VAL A 213 9.86 -11.87 -4.89
CA VAL A 213 10.56 -10.91 -4.05
C VAL A 213 9.64 -9.74 -3.81
N VAL A 214 9.57 -9.28 -2.56
CA VAL A 214 8.78 -8.13 -2.14
C VAL A 214 9.62 -7.23 -1.24
N GLY A 215 9.59 -5.92 -1.51
CA GLY A 215 10.10 -4.89 -0.63
C GLY A 215 8.96 -4.31 0.20
N MET A 216 9.13 -4.26 1.50
CA MET A 216 8.09 -3.90 2.47
C MET A 216 8.57 -2.78 3.37
N ASN A 217 7.69 -1.81 3.64
CA ASN A 217 7.85 -0.85 4.73
C ASN A 217 7.22 -1.39 6.02
N HIS A 218 6.22 -2.26 5.90
CA HIS A 218 5.44 -2.79 7.01
C HIS A 218 5.55 -4.32 7.11
N MET A 219 5.16 -4.86 8.29
CA MET A 219 5.24 -6.30 8.56
C MET A 219 4.23 -7.10 7.74
N TYR A 220 2.99 -6.60 7.63
CA TYR A 220 1.84 -7.34 7.07
C TYR A 220 1.48 -6.88 5.68
N GLU A 221 1.12 -7.85 4.85
CA GLU A 221 0.56 -7.68 3.52
C GLU A 221 -0.47 -8.77 3.22
N GLY A 222 -1.30 -8.58 2.19
CA GLY A 222 -2.20 -9.60 1.67
C GLY A 222 -3.26 -10.09 2.65
N GLY A 223 -3.76 -9.19 3.52
CA GLY A 223 -4.78 -9.50 4.52
C GLY A 223 -4.21 -10.04 5.84
N GLY A 224 -2.97 -9.68 6.17
CA GLY A 224 -2.34 -9.95 7.45
C GLY A 224 -1.26 -11.05 7.42
N ILE A 225 -0.63 -11.28 6.29
CA ILE A 225 0.49 -12.22 6.16
C ILE A 225 1.80 -11.51 6.57
N PRO A 226 2.49 -11.93 7.64
CA PRO A 226 3.71 -11.27 8.12
C PRO A 226 4.95 -11.74 7.36
N PHE A 227 5.14 -11.28 6.12
CA PHE A 227 6.30 -11.65 5.30
C PHE A 227 7.62 -11.12 5.86
N CYS A 228 7.60 -9.91 6.44
CA CYS A 228 8.75 -9.28 7.08
C CYS A 228 8.44 -8.97 8.55
N PRO A 229 8.55 -9.95 9.48
CA PRO A 229 8.11 -9.80 10.87
C PRO A 229 8.80 -8.69 11.66
N ASN A 230 9.95 -8.22 11.21
CA ASN A 230 10.77 -7.20 11.85
C ASN A 230 10.81 -5.88 11.06
N ALA A 231 9.89 -5.70 10.09
CA ALA A 231 9.83 -4.46 9.33
C ALA A 231 9.46 -3.29 10.23
N ASP A 232 10.19 -2.19 10.07
CA ASP A 232 10.00 -0.94 10.78
C ASP A 232 9.72 0.17 9.78
N PRO A 233 8.50 0.74 9.76
CA PRO A 233 8.11 1.75 8.79
C PRO A 233 8.74 3.13 9.05
N THR A 234 9.72 3.24 9.97
CA THR A 234 10.30 4.53 10.37
C THR A 234 11.82 4.61 10.22
N ASP A 235 12.48 3.51 9.83
CA ASP A 235 13.95 3.39 9.85
C ASP A 235 14.66 3.81 8.54
N GLY A 236 13.89 4.23 7.52
CA GLY A 236 14.41 4.66 6.22
C GLY A 236 14.89 3.51 5.33
N ARG A 237 14.40 2.30 5.54
CA ARG A 237 14.81 1.09 4.81
C ARG A 237 13.61 0.27 4.35
N LEU A 238 13.85 -0.52 3.33
CA LEU A 238 12.94 -1.58 2.89
C LEU A 238 13.36 -2.90 3.51
N ASP A 239 12.41 -3.63 4.06
CA ASP A 239 12.57 -5.04 4.41
C ASP A 239 12.21 -5.91 3.22
N VAL A 240 13.12 -6.76 2.78
CA VAL A 240 12.98 -7.53 1.55
C VAL A 240 12.77 -9.00 1.87
N CYS A 241 11.59 -9.56 1.55
CA CYS A 241 11.35 -10.99 1.59
C CYS A 241 11.63 -11.60 0.22
N LEU A 242 12.58 -12.55 0.19
CA LEU A 242 13.01 -13.25 -1.02
C LEU A 242 12.74 -14.74 -0.90
N VAL A 243 12.00 -15.31 -1.87
CA VAL A 243 11.71 -16.75 -1.95
C VAL A 243 12.24 -17.34 -3.27
N LYS A 244 13.12 -18.35 -3.17
CA LYS A 244 13.78 -18.96 -4.31
C LYS A 244 13.94 -20.47 -4.17
N GLY A 245 13.84 -21.21 -5.28
CA GLY A 245 14.27 -22.61 -5.37
C GLY A 245 13.54 -23.60 -4.45
N MET A 246 12.29 -23.34 -4.06
CA MET A 246 11.48 -24.23 -3.20
C MET A 246 10.67 -25.25 -3.99
N SER A 247 10.39 -26.43 -3.42
CA SER A 247 9.40 -27.37 -3.93
C SER A 247 7.98 -26.90 -3.59
N ARG A 248 6.97 -27.40 -4.33
CA ARG A 248 5.55 -27.07 -4.06
C ARG A 248 5.12 -27.39 -2.62
N LEU A 249 5.52 -28.56 -2.13
CA LEU A 249 5.21 -28.99 -0.77
C LEU A 249 5.82 -28.06 0.29
N LYS A 250 7.08 -27.65 0.10
CA LYS A 250 7.72 -26.68 1.00
C LYS A 250 7.03 -25.30 0.94
N LEU A 251 6.57 -24.87 -0.24
CA LEU A 251 5.81 -23.63 -0.40
C LEU A 251 4.48 -23.68 0.36
N LEU A 252 3.72 -24.79 0.23
CA LEU A 252 2.47 -24.98 0.99
C LEU A 252 2.71 -24.96 2.50
N LEU A 253 3.78 -25.61 2.97
CA LEU A 253 4.14 -25.57 4.39
C LEU A 253 4.57 -24.16 4.82
N ALA A 254 5.30 -23.44 3.98
CA ALA A 254 5.72 -22.07 4.26
C ALA A 254 4.52 -21.12 4.39
N VAL A 255 3.46 -21.28 3.60
CA VAL A 255 2.21 -20.52 3.72
C VAL A 255 1.55 -20.72 5.09
N VAL A 256 1.63 -21.92 5.66
CA VAL A 256 1.12 -22.15 7.03
C VAL A 256 2.06 -21.52 8.06
N LEU A 257 3.36 -21.73 7.91
CA LEU A 257 4.36 -21.27 8.88
C LEU A 257 4.55 -19.75 8.88
N VAL A 258 4.20 -19.03 7.80
CA VAL A 258 4.29 -17.57 7.75
C VAL A 258 3.39 -16.90 8.80
N TYR A 259 2.18 -17.42 9.01
CA TYR A 259 1.28 -16.90 10.04
C TYR A 259 1.84 -17.01 11.47
N PHE A 260 2.73 -17.97 11.69
CA PHE A 260 3.46 -18.13 12.95
C PHE A 260 4.82 -17.43 12.94
N LYS A 261 5.12 -16.62 11.90
CA LYS A 261 6.43 -15.96 11.69
C LYS A 261 7.61 -16.93 11.62
N LYS A 262 7.34 -18.22 11.26
CA LYS A 262 8.32 -19.32 11.20
C LYS A 262 8.76 -19.69 9.78
N HIS A 263 8.30 -18.99 8.75
CA HIS A 263 8.67 -19.23 7.34
C HIS A 263 10.17 -19.05 7.09
N LEU A 264 10.85 -18.19 7.88
CA LEU A 264 12.31 -17.98 7.80
C LEU A 264 13.15 -19.18 8.24
N LEU A 265 12.55 -20.25 8.78
CA LEU A 265 13.23 -21.52 9.04
C LEU A 265 13.66 -22.22 7.74
N PHE A 266 13.03 -21.90 6.61
CA PHE A 266 13.47 -22.40 5.32
C PHE A 266 14.62 -21.58 4.77
N LYS A 267 15.78 -22.24 4.51
CA LYS A 267 16.95 -21.59 3.89
C LYS A 267 16.69 -20.94 2.52
N ASN A 268 15.57 -21.26 1.91
CA ASN A 268 15.11 -20.73 0.62
C ASN A 268 14.28 -19.45 0.74
N ILE A 269 13.92 -19.07 1.98
CA ILE A 269 13.23 -17.82 2.31
C ILE A 269 14.20 -17.00 3.14
N THR A 270 14.49 -15.80 2.69
CA THR A 270 15.44 -14.91 3.38
C THR A 270 14.88 -13.50 3.44
N ASN A 271 15.08 -12.84 4.58
CA ASN A 271 14.81 -11.42 4.71
C ASN A 271 16.12 -10.65 4.67
N HIS A 272 16.09 -9.52 3.98
CA HIS A 272 17.20 -8.58 3.84
C HIS A 272 16.69 -7.18 4.13
N ARG A 273 17.60 -6.23 4.39
CA ARG A 273 17.29 -4.81 4.55
C ARG A 273 18.15 -4.00 3.61
N CYS A 274 17.55 -2.99 2.96
CA CYS A 274 18.27 -2.11 2.04
C CYS A 274 17.54 -0.75 1.94
N LYS A 275 18.25 0.26 1.46
CA LYS A 275 17.64 1.52 1.01
C LYS A 275 17.15 1.42 -0.42
N LYS A 276 17.89 0.65 -1.23
CA LYS A 276 17.62 0.48 -2.65
C LYS A 276 17.71 -0.98 -3.05
N MET A 277 16.71 -1.44 -3.78
CA MET A 277 16.67 -2.75 -4.38
C MET A 277 16.47 -2.62 -5.89
N ARG A 278 17.23 -3.36 -6.70
CA ARG A 278 17.05 -3.45 -8.16
C ARG A 278 16.92 -4.91 -8.55
N LEU A 279 15.89 -5.23 -9.31
CA LEU A 279 15.65 -6.56 -9.87
C LEU A 279 15.72 -6.49 -11.40
N VAL A 280 16.43 -7.45 -12.00
CA VAL A 280 16.42 -7.67 -13.45
C VAL A 280 16.01 -9.11 -13.71
N THR A 281 14.93 -9.35 -14.45
CA THR A 281 14.38 -10.66 -14.79
C THR A 281 14.56 -10.99 -16.26
N GLU A 282 14.72 -12.29 -16.61
CA GLU A 282 14.85 -12.73 -18.01
C GLU A 282 13.58 -12.50 -18.83
N THR A 283 12.42 -12.57 -18.19
CA THR A 283 11.11 -12.36 -18.84
C THR A 283 10.28 -11.36 -18.02
N PRO A 284 9.46 -10.53 -18.66
CA PRO A 284 8.61 -9.60 -17.96
C PRO A 284 7.73 -10.29 -16.90
N GLN A 285 7.63 -9.68 -15.73
CA GLN A 285 6.84 -10.15 -14.60
C GLN A 285 5.84 -9.08 -14.18
N TRP A 286 4.67 -9.50 -13.66
CA TRP A 286 3.77 -8.58 -13.00
C TRP A 286 4.45 -7.99 -11.77
N ILE A 287 4.27 -6.69 -11.60
CA ILE A 287 4.62 -5.95 -10.39
C ILE A 287 3.34 -5.52 -9.69
N HIS A 288 3.34 -5.49 -8.37
CA HIS A 288 2.30 -4.81 -7.59
C HIS A 288 2.89 -3.70 -6.73
N MET A 289 2.08 -2.71 -6.39
CA MET A 289 2.30 -1.68 -5.39
C MET A 289 1.03 -1.58 -4.56
N ASP A 290 1.13 -1.89 -3.26
CA ASP A 290 -0.01 -1.98 -2.33
C ASP A 290 -1.21 -2.77 -2.88
N GLY A 291 -0.93 -3.83 -3.67
CA GLY A 291 -1.92 -4.71 -4.28
C GLY A 291 -2.39 -4.32 -5.68
N GLU A 292 -2.05 -3.15 -6.19
CA GLU A 292 -2.35 -2.72 -7.56
C GLU A 292 -1.30 -3.23 -8.55
N THR A 293 -1.73 -3.83 -9.68
CA THR A 293 -0.86 -4.48 -10.66
C THR A 293 -1.01 -3.84 -12.05
N PRO A 294 -0.35 -2.71 -12.33
CA PRO A 294 -0.60 -1.93 -13.54
C PRO A 294 -0.07 -2.60 -14.82
N TYR A 295 1.11 -3.24 -14.76
CA TYR A 295 1.79 -3.79 -15.94
C TYR A 295 2.85 -4.83 -15.61
N GLN A 296 3.44 -5.43 -16.65
CA GLN A 296 4.59 -6.33 -16.55
C GLN A 296 5.87 -5.61 -16.93
N VAL A 297 6.96 -5.93 -16.23
CA VAL A 297 8.28 -5.31 -16.39
C VAL A 297 9.39 -6.35 -16.21
N SER A 298 10.57 -6.06 -16.76
CA SER A 298 11.75 -6.90 -16.60
C SER A 298 12.87 -6.24 -15.80
N GLU A 299 12.75 -4.94 -15.55
CA GLU A 299 13.66 -4.20 -14.69
C GLU A 299 12.90 -3.27 -13.77
N ILE A 300 13.20 -3.36 -12.48
CA ILE A 300 12.51 -2.63 -11.43
C ILE A 300 13.53 -2.16 -10.41
N ILE A 301 13.36 -0.92 -9.95
CA ILE A 301 14.11 -0.32 -8.86
C ILE A 301 13.12 0.13 -7.80
N TRP A 302 13.34 -0.30 -6.57
CA TRP A 302 12.64 0.15 -5.38
C TRP A 302 13.60 0.96 -4.51
N GLU A 303 13.14 2.07 -3.99
CA GLU A 303 13.89 2.89 -3.06
C GLU A 303 13.01 3.28 -1.86
N SER A 304 13.57 3.21 -0.64
CA SER A 304 13.01 3.94 0.49
C SER A 304 13.28 5.41 0.26
N ARG A 305 12.23 6.20 -0.06
CA ARG A 305 12.42 7.51 -0.70
C ARG A 305 12.30 8.69 0.23
N GLY A 306 11.44 8.62 1.21
CA GLY A 306 11.18 9.77 2.06
C GLY A 306 10.26 9.44 3.23
N LYS A 307 9.84 10.50 3.90
CA LYS A 307 8.94 10.44 5.04
C LYS A 307 7.60 11.07 4.69
N LEU A 308 6.56 10.46 5.21
CA LEU A 308 5.19 10.95 5.19
C LEU A 308 4.80 11.29 6.64
N ARG A 309 4.36 12.51 6.90
CA ARG A 309 3.77 12.87 8.19
C ARG A 309 2.42 12.16 8.32
N PHE A 310 2.28 11.29 9.30
CA PHE A 310 1.07 10.53 9.54
C PHE A 310 0.60 10.75 10.99
N VAL A 311 -0.70 10.98 11.17
CA VAL A 311 -1.32 11.14 12.49
C VAL A 311 -2.27 9.98 12.74
N ARG A 312 -2.06 9.30 13.88
CA ARG A 312 -2.93 8.22 14.38
C ARG A 312 -3.51 8.55 15.75
#